data_0f13bab4b0628d7ce51202af98e9d251
#
_entry.id   0f13bab4b0628d7ce51202af98e9d251
#
_cell.length_a   1.000
_cell.length_b   1.000
_cell.length_c   1.000
_cell.angle_alpha   90.00
_cell.angle_beta   90.00
_cell.angle_gamma   90.00
#
_symmetry.space_group_name_H-M   'P 1'
#
loop_
_entity.id
_entity.type
_entity.pdbx_description
1 polymer ?
#
loop_
_entity_poly.entity_id
_entity_poly.type
_entity_poly.pdbx_seq_one_letter_code
_entity_poly.pdbx_strand_id
1 'polypeptide(L)'
;MTPELTYLLYAVILLIAHIFVQATLSDLSKGIGWALGPQDEPREQNVLASRIQRALRNYLENFPAFAALALIIAVTEASTELTVLGATIWFWARVAYIPAFASGIPFVRSVAWFASIGGLVCMILPLVGAP
;
A
#
# COMPACT_ATOMS: atom_id res chain seq x y z
N MET A 1 6.63 5.94 -20.40
CA MET A 1 6.58 5.31 -19.04
C MET A 1 6.01 3.90 -19.18
N THR A 2 6.65 2.91 -18.59
CA THR A 2 6.11 1.55 -18.61
C THR A 2 4.82 1.46 -17.78
N PRO A 3 3.94 0.47 -18.04
CA PRO A 3 2.75 0.28 -17.20
C PRO A 3 3.09 0.08 -15.73
N GLU A 4 4.17 -0.62 -15.41
CA GLU A 4 4.62 -0.84 -14.04
C GLU A 4 4.99 0.47 -13.35
N LEU A 5 5.66 1.38 -14.05
CA LEU A 5 5.98 2.71 -13.53
C LEU A 5 4.72 3.56 -13.35
N THR A 6 3.75 3.42 -14.25
CA THR A 6 2.47 4.13 -14.10
C THR A 6 1.76 3.68 -12.82
N TYR A 7 1.74 2.38 -12.56
CA TYR A 7 1.18 1.88 -11.30
C TYR A 7 2.01 2.28 -10.09
N LEU A 8 3.33 2.41 -10.23
CA LEU A 8 4.17 2.94 -9.16
C LEU A 8 3.79 4.38 -8.84
N LEU A 9 3.58 5.22 -9.85
CA LEU A 9 3.11 6.58 -9.64
C LEU A 9 1.76 6.60 -8.92
N TYR A 10 0.81 5.78 -9.36
CA TYR A 10 -0.49 5.68 -8.69
C TYR A 10 -0.34 5.18 -7.26
N ALA A 11 0.59 4.25 -7.00
CA ALA A 11 0.87 3.74 -5.66
C ALA A 11 1.45 4.81 -4.75
N VAL A 12 2.27 5.71 -5.27
CA VAL A 12 2.79 6.88 -4.52
C VAL A 12 1.64 7.83 -4.17
N ILE A 13 0.77 8.11 -5.13
CA ILE A 13 -0.40 8.96 -4.89
C ILE A 13 -1.31 8.33 -3.83
N LEU A 14 -1.56 7.03 -3.92
CA LEU A 14 -2.34 6.29 -2.93
C LEU A 14 -1.68 6.35 -1.55
N LEU A 15 -0.36 6.21 -1.48
CA LEU A 15 0.39 6.30 -0.23
C LEU A 15 0.19 7.67 0.43
N ILE A 16 0.34 8.74 -0.34
CA ILE A 16 0.17 10.12 0.17
C ILE A 16 -1.26 10.31 0.67
N ALA A 17 -2.25 9.87 -0.11
CA ALA A 17 -3.66 9.97 0.30
C ALA A 17 -3.91 9.17 1.58
N HIS A 18 -3.33 7.98 1.69
CA HIS A 18 -3.48 7.12 2.88
C HIS A 18 -2.86 7.79 4.11
N ILE A 19 -1.67 8.40 3.96
CA ILE A 19 -1.02 9.14 5.05
C ILE A 19 -1.92 10.28 5.54
N PHE A 20 -2.49 11.06 4.62
CA PHE A 20 -3.38 12.16 4.98
C PHE A 20 -4.64 11.66 5.70
N VAL A 21 -5.27 10.62 5.20
CA VAL A 21 -6.47 10.05 5.81
C VAL A 21 -6.16 9.53 7.21
N GLN A 22 -5.06 8.80 7.37
CA GLN A 22 -4.65 8.26 8.67
C GLN A 22 -4.37 9.39 9.67
N ALA A 23 -3.59 10.39 9.27
CA ALA A 23 -3.26 11.52 10.14
C ALA A 23 -4.51 12.30 10.55
N THR A 24 -5.40 12.57 9.60
CA THR A 24 -6.65 13.29 9.86
C THR A 24 -7.54 12.51 10.82
N LEU A 25 -7.76 11.22 10.59
CA LEU A 25 -8.59 10.40 11.47
C LEU A 25 -7.99 10.28 12.87
N SER A 26 -6.68 10.15 12.97
CA SER A 26 -5.98 10.10 14.25
C SER A 26 -6.14 11.42 15.00
N ASP A 27 -5.87 12.54 14.32
CA ASP A 27 -5.94 13.87 14.95
C ASP A 27 -7.35 14.21 15.39
N LEU A 28 -8.37 13.91 14.57
CA LEU A 28 -9.76 14.12 14.93
C LEU A 28 -10.18 13.27 16.13
N SER A 29 -9.69 12.01 16.18
CA SER A 29 -10.05 11.11 17.27
C SER A 29 -9.37 11.49 18.59
N LYS A 30 -8.18 12.06 18.54
CA LYS A 30 -7.41 12.50 19.72
C LYS A 30 -7.72 13.92 20.16
N GLY A 31 -8.29 14.72 19.27
CA GLY A 31 -8.60 16.13 19.49
C GLY A 31 -7.59 17.04 18.79
N ILE A 32 -8.09 18.03 18.05
CA ILE A 32 -7.27 18.94 17.26
C ILE A 32 -6.34 19.79 18.15
N GLY A 33 -6.83 20.22 19.31
CA GLY A 33 -6.01 21.00 20.26
C GLY A 33 -4.80 20.20 20.74
N TRP A 34 -4.98 18.93 21.01
CA TRP A 34 -3.88 18.05 21.39
C TRP A 34 -2.94 17.83 20.21
N ALA A 35 -3.47 17.60 19.01
CA ALA A 35 -2.68 17.31 17.82
C ALA A 35 -1.79 18.48 17.41
N LEU A 36 -2.24 19.71 17.58
CA LEU A 36 -1.48 20.92 17.27
C LEU A 36 -0.50 21.33 18.37
N GLY A 37 -0.61 20.70 19.55
CA GLY A 37 0.28 20.94 20.67
C GLY A 37 1.50 20.03 20.64
N PRO A 38 2.25 19.98 21.77
CA PRO A 38 3.49 19.18 21.86
C PRO A 38 3.25 17.67 21.91
N GLN A 39 1.99 17.21 22.08
CA GLN A 39 1.61 15.80 22.09
C GLN A 39 2.29 15.00 23.21
N ASP A 40 2.60 15.66 24.34
CA ASP A 40 3.30 15.01 25.45
C ASP A 40 2.43 14.02 26.21
N GLU A 41 1.11 14.27 26.29
CA GLU A 41 0.18 13.35 26.92
C GLU A 41 -0.23 12.26 25.92
N PRO A 42 -0.03 10.97 26.26
CA PRO A 42 -0.51 9.89 25.40
C PRO A 42 -2.03 9.93 25.28
N ARG A 43 -2.54 9.87 24.05
CA ARG A 43 -3.97 9.74 23.78
C ARG A 43 -4.20 8.58 22.81
N GLU A 44 -5.27 7.83 23.12
CA GLU A 44 -5.65 6.73 22.24
C GLU A 44 -6.53 7.23 21.10
N GLN A 45 -6.29 6.74 19.92
CA GLN A 45 -7.14 6.96 18.78
C GLN A 45 -8.29 5.96 18.77
N ASN A 46 -9.38 6.29 18.05
CA ASN A 46 -10.53 5.40 17.95
C ASN A 46 -10.22 4.16 17.09
N VAL A 47 -11.17 3.21 17.04
CA VAL A 47 -10.99 1.93 16.35
C VAL A 47 -10.74 2.14 14.85
N LEU A 48 -11.50 3.03 14.20
CA LEU A 48 -11.33 3.29 12.77
C LEU A 48 -9.94 3.86 12.46
N ALA A 49 -9.51 4.87 13.19
CA ALA A 49 -8.18 5.47 13.02
C ALA A 49 -7.08 4.43 13.24
N SER A 50 -7.24 3.56 14.24
CA SER A 50 -6.29 2.48 14.53
C SER A 50 -6.23 1.46 13.40
N ARG A 51 -7.37 1.09 12.82
CA ARG A 51 -7.41 0.17 11.66
C ARG A 51 -6.74 0.77 10.43
N ILE A 52 -7.00 2.04 10.14
CA ILE A 52 -6.38 2.73 9.00
C ILE A 52 -4.86 2.85 9.22
N GLN A 53 -4.43 3.11 10.46
CA GLN A 53 -2.99 3.15 10.78
C GLN A 53 -2.32 1.79 10.54
N ARG A 54 -2.96 0.70 10.93
CA ARG A 54 -2.41 -0.64 10.70
C ARG A 54 -2.39 -1.00 9.21
N ALA A 55 -3.40 -0.57 8.47
CA ALA A 55 -3.43 -0.73 7.01
C ALA A 55 -2.28 0.05 6.35
N LEU A 56 -2.01 1.27 6.82
CA LEU A 56 -0.89 2.07 6.33
C LEU A 56 0.46 1.39 6.64
N ARG A 57 0.61 0.87 7.84
CA ARG A 57 1.83 0.13 8.21
C ARG A 57 2.06 -1.06 7.29
N ASN A 58 1.03 -1.84 7.01
CA ASN A 58 1.12 -2.96 6.09
C ASN A 58 1.46 -2.52 4.66
N TYR A 59 0.87 -1.41 4.22
CA TYR A 59 1.21 -0.81 2.93
C TYR A 59 2.70 -0.48 2.85
N LEU A 60 3.23 0.17 3.88
CA LEU A 60 4.64 0.56 3.94
C LEU A 60 5.58 -0.64 4.03
N GLU A 61 5.12 -1.77 4.55
CA GLU A 61 5.93 -2.99 4.65
C GLU A 61 6.20 -3.62 3.28
N ASN A 62 5.27 -3.54 2.33
CA ASN A 62 5.48 -4.17 1.02
C ASN A 62 5.62 -3.18 -0.16
N PHE A 63 5.33 -1.90 0.06
CA PHE A 63 5.53 -0.88 -0.98
C PHE A 63 6.98 -0.81 -1.49
N PRO A 64 8.04 -0.88 -0.64
CA PRO A 64 9.41 -0.85 -1.15
C PRO A 64 9.71 -1.99 -2.11
N ALA A 65 9.18 -3.19 -1.89
CA ALA A 65 9.36 -4.31 -2.81
C ALA A 65 8.72 -4.01 -4.17
N PHE A 66 7.50 -3.49 -4.17
CA PHE A 66 6.82 -3.11 -5.40
C PHE A 66 7.59 -2.01 -6.15
N ALA A 67 8.02 -0.97 -5.43
CA ALA A 67 8.76 0.14 -6.02
C ALA A 67 10.08 -0.34 -6.63
N ALA A 68 10.82 -1.19 -5.91
CA ALA A 68 12.07 -1.74 -6.40
C ALA A 68 11.86 -2.58 -7.66
N LEU A 69 10.84 -3.44 -7.67
CA LEU A 69 10.53 -4.28 -8.82
C LEU A 69 10.13 -3.46 -10.05
N ALA A 70 9.28 -2.45 -9.86
CA ALA A 70 8.86 -1.57 -10.96
C ALA A 70 10.07 -0.85 -11.57
N LEU A 71 11.00 -0.40 -10.73
CA LEU A 71 12.22 0.28 -11.19
C LEU A 71 13.19 -0.69 -11.86
N ILE A 72 13.37 -1.88 -11.32
CA ILE A 72 14.22 -2.92 -11.93
C ILE A 72 13.70 -3.25 -13.33
N ILE A 73 12.40 -3.50 -13.45
CA ILE A 73 11.76 -3.81 -14.73
C ILE A 73 12.00 -2.69 -15.75
N ALA A 74 11.84 -1.43 -15.31
CA ALA A 74 12.03 -0.28 -16.19
C ALA A 74 13.48 -0.11 -16.65
N VAL A 75 14.42 -0.21 -15.70
CA VAL A 75 15.86 -0.03 -15.98
C VAL A 75 16.41 -1.14 -16.87
N THR A 76 15.93 -2.36 -16.70
CA THR A 76 16.39 -3.52 -17.48
C THR A 76 15.57 -3.76 -18.74
N GLU A 77 14.58 -2.92 -19.01
CA GLU A 77 13.65 -3.07 -20.14
C GLU A 77 13.01 -4.47 -20.19
N ALA A 78 12.66 -5.00 -19.02
CA ALA A 78 12.17 -6.36 -18.84
C ALA A 78 10.64 -6.44 -18.70
N SER A 79 9.90 -5.42 -19.13
CA SER A 79 8.44 -5.40 -19.05
C SER A 79 7.86 -6.51 -19.94
N THR A 80 6.99 -7.32 -19.34
CA THR A 80 6.24 -8.38 -20.01
C THR A 80 4.77 -8.30 -19.62
N GLU A 81 3.93 -9.08 -20.30
CA GLU A 81 2.52 -9.18 -19.93
C GLU A 81 2.35 -9.64 -18.47
N LEU A 82 3.22 -10.54 -18.02
CA LEU A 82 3.18 -11.06 -16.66
C LEU A 82 3.59 -10.00 -15.63
N THR A 83 4.62 -9.20 -15.90
CA THR A 83 5.02 -8.13 -14.99
C THR A 83 3.96 -7.03 -14.92
N VAL A 84 3.32 -6.71 -16.04
CA VAL A 84 2.20 -5.74 -16.07
C VAL A 84 1.02 -6.29 -15.29
N LEU A 85 0.68 -7.56 -15.46
CA LEU A 85 -0.37 -8.21 -14.70
C LEU A 85 -0.07 -8.18 -13.19
N GLY A 86 1.17 -8.46 -12.82
CA GLY A 86 1.59 -8.42 -11.42
C GLY A 86 1.42 -7.03 -10.79
N ALA A 87 1.86 -6.00 -11.50
CA ALA A 87 1.71 -4.61 -11.04
C ALA A 87 0.23 -4.22 -10.90
N THR A 88 -0.59 -4.63 -11.87
CA THR A 88 -2.03 -4.38 -11.85
C THR A 88 -2.69 -5.04 -10.63
N ILE A 89 -2.38 -6.32 -10.40
CA ILE A 89 -2.92 -7.07 -9.27
C ILE A 89 -2.48 -6.43 -7.95
N TRP A 90 -1.19 -6.11 -7.82
CA TRP A 90 -0.68 -5.50 -6.59
C TRP A 90 -1.39 -4.19 -6.28
N PHE A 91 -1.50 -3.30 -7.28
CA PHE A 91 -2.09 -1.97 -7.06
C PHE A 91 -3.56 -2.08 -6.64
N TRP A 92 -4.37 -2.82 -7.40
CA TRP A 92 -5.80 -2.93 -7.09
C TRP A 92 -6.06 -3.71 -5.82
N ALA A 93 -5.23 -4.69 -5.50
CA ALA A 93 -5.30 -5.38 -4.22
C ALA A 93 -5.01 -4.42 -3.06
N ARG A 94 -4.07 -3.50 -3.23
CA ARG A 94 -3.77 -2.49 -2.19
C ARG A 94 -4.88 -1.45 -2.07
N VAL A 95 -5.51 -1.06 -3.16
CA VAL A 95 -6.70 -0.19 -3.11
C VAL A 95 -7.82 -0.88 -2.33
N ALA A 96 -8.08 -2.15 -2.60
CA ALA A 96 -9.11 -2.91 -1.90
C ALA A 96 -8.76 -3.22 -0.44
N TYR A 97 -7.48 -3.34 -0.11
CA TYR A 97 -7.01 -3.67 1.24
C TYR A 97 -7.43 -2.61 2.27
N ILE A 98 -7.40 -1.33 1.89
CA ILE A 98 -7.68 -0.22 2.81
C ILE A 98 -9.11 -0.30 3.35
N PRO A 99 -10.17 -0.30 2.51
CA PRO A 99 -11.53 -0.45 3.01
C PRO A 99 -11.78 -1.83 3.64
N ALA A 100 -11.13 -2.88 3.16
CA ALA A 100 -11.26 -4.20 3.75
C ALA A 100 -10.75 -4.23 5.19
N PHE A 101 -9.62 -3.60 5.46
CA PHE A 101 -9.09 -3.49 6.81
C PHE A 101 -9.97 -2.60 7.68
N ALA A 102 -10.41 -1.45 7.15
CA ALA A 102 -11.26 -0.50 7.87
C ALA A 102 -12.60 -1.14 8.28
N SER A 103 -13.16 -2.03 7.45
CA SER A 103 -14.42 -2.71 7.73
C SER A 103 -14.32 -3.71 8.89
N GLY A 104 -13.12 -4.17 9.21
CA GLY A 104 -12.89 -5.15 10.26
C GLY A 104 -13.24 -6.58 9.88
N ILE A 105 -13.54 -6.86 8.62
CA ILE A 105 -13.84 -8.21 8.15
C ILE A 105 -12.52 -8.95 7.89
N PRO A 106 -12.20 -10.04 8.65
CA PRO A 106 -10.85 -10.61 8.63
C PRO A 106 -10.47 -11.30 7.32
N PHE A 107 -11.40 -12.02 6.69
CA PHE A 107 -11.07 -12.78 5.48
C PHE A 107 -10.80 -11.89 4.27
N VAL A 108 -11.55 -10.81 4.12
CA VAL A 108 -11.40 -9.87 2.99
C VAL A 108 -10.02 -9.25 3.00
N ARG A 109 -9.55 -8.85 4.17
CA ARG A 109 -8.20 -8.30 4.37
C ARG A 109 -7.12 -9.31 3.95
N SER A 110 -7.23 -10.56 4.39
CA SER A 110 -6.26 -11.60 4.09
C SER A 110 -6.22 -11.93 2.60
N VAL A 111 -7.38 -12.00 1.94
CA VAL A 111 -7.46 -12.23 0.49
C VAL A 111 -6.75 -11.10 -0.27
N ALA A 112 -7.00 -9.86 0.10
CA ALA A 112 -6.34 -8.71 -0.54
C ALA A 112 -4.82 -8.74 -0.33
N TRP A 113 -4.37 -9.12 0.87
CA TRP A 113 -2.95 -9.23 1.16
C TRP A 113 -2.29 -10.31 0.33
N PHE A 114 -2.86 -11.51 0.27
CA PHE A 114 -2.33 -12.60 -0.54
C PHE A 114 -2.32 -12.24 -2.03
N ALA A 115 -3.36 -11.56 -2.52
CA ALA A 115 -3.40 -11.08 -3.89
C ALA A 115 -2.25 -10.12 -4.18
N SER A 116 -1.95 -9.19 -3.26
CA SER A 116 -0.84 -8.26 -3.45
C SER A 116 0.51 -8.98 -3.50
N ILE A 117 0.72 -9.98 -2.64
CA ILE A 117 1.94 -10.80 -2.68
C ILE A 117 2.01 -11.60 -3.98
N GLY A 118 0.90 -12.16 -4.44
CA GLY A 118 0.82 -12.83 -5.73
C GLY A 118 1.22 -11.92 -6.89
N GLY A 119 0.80 -10.65 -6.84
CA GLY A 119 1.23 -9.65 -7.82
C GLY A 119 2.74 -9.43 -7.83
N LEU A 120 3.37 -9.35 -6.65
CA LEU A 120 4.82 -9.23 -6.55
C LEU A 120 5.53 -10.47 -7.13
N VAL A 121 5.02 -11.66 -6.88
CA VAL A 121 5.56 -12.90 -7.44
C VAL A 121 5.48 -12.87 -8.97
N CYS A 122 4.37 -12.42 -9.53
CA CYS A 122 4.23 -12.28 -10.99
C CYS A 122 5.26 -11.31 -11.58
N MET A 123 5.65 -10.28 -10.84
CA MET A 123 6.69 -9.34 -11.27
C MET A 123 8.09 -9.94 -11.16
N ILE A 124 8.33 -10.80 -10.18
CA ILE A 124 9.62 -11.43 -9.94
C ILE A 124 9.93 -12.54 -10.97
N LEU A 125 8.94 -13.37 -11.29
CA LEU A 125 9.16 -14.58 -12.10
C LEU A 125 9.86 -14.31 -13.43
N PRO A 126 9.46 -13.33 -14.26
CA PRO A 126 10.18 -13.07 -15.50
C PRO A 126 11.60 -12.58 -15.28
N LEU A 127 11.88 -11.91 -14.17
CA LEU A 127 13.21 -11.39 -13.87
C LEU A 127 14.19 -12.49 -13.50
N VAL A 128 13.77 -13.48 -12.70
CA VAL A 128 14.63 -14.60 -12.30
C VAL A 128 14.70 -15.69 -13.35
N GLY A 129 13.69 -15.80 -14.21
CA GLY A 129 13.67 -16.75 -15.31
C GLY A 129 14.32 -16.24 -16.59
N ALA A 130 14.72 -14.95 -16.64
CA ALA A 130 15.36 -14.37 -17.80
C ALA A 130 16.78 -14.92 -17.99
N PRO A 131 17.17 -15.32 -19.22
CA PRO A 131 18.53 -15.77 -19.50
C PRO A 131 19.55 -14.63 -19.39
#